data_97056d23a1c8f1db69f67819a8e300b3
#
_entry.id   97056d23a1c8f1db69f67819a8e300b3
#
_cell.length_a   1.000
_cell.length_b   1.000
_cell.length_c   1.000
_cell.angle_alpha   90.00
_cell.angle_beta   90.00
_cell.angle_gamma   90.00
#
_symmetry.space_group_name_H-M   'P 1'
#
loop_
_entity.id
_entity.type
_entity.pdbx_description
1 polymer ?
#
loop_
_entity_poly.entity_id
_entity_poly.type
_entity_poly.pdbx_seq_one_letter_code
_entity_poly.pdbx_strand_id
1 'polypeptide(L)'
;MADATTASPSMMTGASDSERIQPKRLFAFIIMVFGMFMAILDIQVVSASLTEIQAGLSASSTEVSWVQTAYLIAEVIAIPLSGFLSRALGTRLLFAISAFGFTASSLLCGFASSIEQMILWRALQGFLGAGMIPTVFASAYTIFPRSKFYIVAPVIGLVATLAPTVGPTVGGYITDLMSWHWLFFINIVPGVIITVGVLALVDFDQPNFALLDRFDWWGLIFMGGFLGSLEYVLEEGPQYEWLQDTSVAICAAICFVSAIAFFWRVLTAEEPIVDLYAFSNRNFAVGCVLQFCIGVGLYGLTYVYPRYLAEIRGYSALMIGETMFISGMTMFFMAPVVGRLMQKVDLRYIIAFGLVTFALGSWQMTWITREYDFYELLLPQILRGIGMMCAMVPTNNIALATLQPDRVKNASGLFNLMRNLGGAVGLAVINEVLNDRTDLHISRLQDRVTWGNTMAVETLNNFAQRLQGMGDSTLMAMKQLSQLVHRQAAVMGYGDAFFMLSLFYVALSLLVLFVNKPPSMAAGGGDAH
;
A
#
# COMPACT_ATOMS: atom_id res chain seq x y z
N MET A 1 -29.49 36.62 61.22
CA MET A 1 -30.15 36.89 59.96
C MET A 1 -29.26 36.29 58.92
N ALA A 2 -29.72 35.21 58.27
CA ALA A 2 -28.99 34.39 57.31
C ALA A 2 -29.17 34.98 55.94
N ASP A 3 -28.11 35.06 55.20
CA ASP A 3 -28.14 35.32 53.74
C ASP A 3 -27.71 34.05 53.01
N ALA A 4 -28.68 33.40 52.40
CA ALA A 4 -28.52 32.22 51.58
C ALA A 4 -28.24 32.68 50.16
N THR A 5 -26.98 32.58 49.73
CA THR A 5 -26.58 32.78 48.33
C THR A 5 -26.91 31.53 47.53
N THR A 6 -27.91 31.62 46.67
CA THR A 6 -28.34 30.64 45.70
C THR A 6 -27.24 30.45 44.64
N ALA A 7 -26.62 29.28 44.62
CA ALA A 7 -25.73 28.86 43.55
C ALA A 7 -26.55 28.53 42.29
N SER A 8 -26.25 29.19 41.18
CA SER A 8 -26.86 28.95 39.86
C SER A 8 -26.41 27.62 39.26
N PRO A 9 -27.32 26.83 38.64
CA PRO A 9 -27.00 25.58 37.98
C PRO A 9 -26.64 25.82 36.50
N SER A 10 -25.49 26.45 36.21
CA SER A 10 -25.04 26.72 34.82
C SER A 10 -23.73 26.08 34.42
N MET A 11 -23.20 25.12 35.21
CA MET A 11 -21.91 24.45 34.88
C MET A 11 -22.01 22.99 34.40
N MET A 12 -23.19 22.43 34.15
CA MET A 12 -23.32 21.03 33.71
C MET A 12 -23.63 20.84 32.20
N THR A 13 -23.78 21.89 31.41
CA THR A 13 -24.09 21.76 29.96
C THR A 13 -22.87 21.78 29.04
N GLY A 14 -21.68 22.10 29.55
CA GLY A 14 -20.47 22.23 28.70
C GLY A 14 -19.77 20.91 28.36
N ALA A 15 -19.93 19.84 29.13
CA ALA A 15 -19.21 18.58 28.93
C ALA A 15 -19.89 17.63 27.93
N SER A 16 -21.17 17.77 27.64
CA SER A 16 -21.91 16.87 26.73
C SER A 16 -21.85 17.31 25.24
N ASP A 17 -21.56 18.57 24.97
CA ASP A 17 -21.49 19.09 23.59
C ASP A 17 -20.13 18.83 22.92
N SER A 18 -19.06 18.62 23.68
CA SER A 18 -17.72 18.30 23.13
C SER A 18 -17.60 16.85 22.60
N GLU A 19 -18.53 15.97 22.95
CA GLU A 19 -18.55 14.56 22.47
C GLU A 19 -19.37 14.35 21.18
N ARG A 20 -20.19 15.30 20.76
CA ARG A 20 -21.01 15.18 19.55
C ARG A 20 -20.21 15.57 18.32
N ILE A 21 -19.99 14.59 17.42
CA ILE A 21 -19.42 14.85 16.10
C ILE A 21 -20.41 15.73 15.33
N GLN A 22 -19.95 16.91 14.89
CA GLN A 22 -20.76 17.75 14.01
C GLN A 22 -21.01 17.03 12.68
N PRO A 23 -22.26 16.90 12.22
CA PRO A 23 -22.57 16.18 10.96
C PRO A 23 -21.77 16.69 9.75
N LYS A 24 -21.55 18.01 9.68
CA LYS A 24 -20.75 18.63 8.62
C LYS A 24 -19.30 18.07 8.58
N ARG A 25 -18.64 17.92 9.74
CA ARG A 25 -17.29 17.38 9.83
C ARG A 25 -17.24 15.89 9.47
N LEU A 26 -18.27 15.13 9.84
CA LEU A 26 -18.38 13.74 9.46
C LEU A 26 -18.51 13.57 7.94
N PHE A 27 -19.39 14.34 7.30
CA PHE A 27 -19.54 14.32 5.85
C PHE A 27 -18.27 14.76 5.11
N ALA A 28 -17.61 15.81 5.60
CA ALA A 28 -16.32 16.25 5.07
C ALA A 28 -15.27 15.13 5.15
N PHE A 29 -15.19 14.44 6.28
CA PHE A 29 -14.28 13.32 6.48
C PHE A 29 -14.58 12.13 5.56
N ILE A 30 -15.87 11.77 5.37
CA ILE A 30 -16.28 10.70 4.46
C ILE A 30 -15.86 11.02 3.01
N ILE A 31 -16.04 12.25 2.56
CA ILE A 31 -15.59 12.69 1.22
C ILE A 31 -14.07 12.57 1.08
N MET A 32 -13.31 12.96 2.11
CA MET A 32 -11.85 12.81 2.11
C MET A 32 -11.42 11.34 2.09
N VAL A 33 -12.09 10.47 2.85
CA VAL A 33 -11.84 9.01 2.85
C VAL A 33 -12.12 8.42 1.46
N PHE A 34 -13.14 8.89 0.78
CA PHE A 34 -13.44 8.47 -0.59
C PHE A 34 -12.36 8.95 -1.58
N GLY A 35 -11.80 10.15 -1.38
CA GLY A 35 -10.64 10.63 -2.14
C GLY A 35 -9.40 9.78 -1.93
N MET A 36 -9.13 9.37 -0.68
CA MET A 36 -8.06 8.43 -0.37
C MET A 36 -8.27 7.08 -1.06
N PHE A 37 -9.51 6.56 -1.05
CA PHE A 37 -9.86 5.31 -1.74
C PHE A 37 -9.55 5.40 -3.23
N MET A 38 -9.97 6.50 -3.88
CA MET A 38 -9.74 6.75 -5.31
C MET A 38 -8.25 6.78 -5.64
N ALA A 39 -7.43 7.48 -4.84
CA ALA A 39 -5.99 7.58 -5.08
C ALA A 39 -5.29 6.21 -4.96
N ILE A 40 -5.62 5.42 -3.94
CA ILE A 40 -5.02 4.09 -3.74
C ILE A 40 -5.52 3.10 -4.81
N LEU A 41 -6.80 3.17 -5.18
CA LEU A 41 -7.40 2.31 -6.20
C LEU A 41 -6.72 2.50 -7.56
N ASP A 42 -6.47 3.76 -7.96
CA ASP A 42 -5.88 4.13 -9.26
C ASP A 42 -4.53 3.43 -9.49
N ILE A 43 -3.67 3.35 -8.46
CA ILE A 43 -2.37 2.67 -8.55
C ILE A 43 -2.56 1.21 -8.97
N GLN A 44 -3.49 0.50 -8.36
CA GLN A 44 -3.67 -0.93 -8.55
C GLN A 44 -4.44 -1.27 -9.83
N VAL A 45 -5.39 -0.42 -10.20
CA VAL A 45 -6.16 -0.54 -11.44
C VAL A 45 -5.24 -0.42 -12.65
N VAL A 46 -4.34 0.56 -12.65
CA VAL A 46 -3.36 0.77 -13.73
C VAL A 46 -2.32 -0.35 -13.76
N SER A 47 -1.77 -0.74 -12.60
CA SER A 47 -0.80 -1.83 -12.49
C SER A 47 -1.32 -3.15 -13.07
N ALA A 48 -2.60 -3.46 -12.85
CA ALA A 48 -3.24 -4.67 -13.37
C ALA A 48 -3.50 -4.66 -14.88
N SER A 49 -3.42 -3.48 -15.53
CA SER A 49 -3.80 -3.27 -16.93
C SER A 49 -2.64 -2.73 -17.78
N LEU A 50 -1.40 -2.92 -17.34
CA LEU A 50 -0.22 -2.44 -18.07
C LEU A 50 -0.09 -3.05 -19.47
N THR A 51 -0.50 -4.31 -19.65
CA THR A 51 -0.45 -5.01 -20.93
C THR A 51 -1.36 -4.35 -21.97
N GLU A 52 -2.55 -3.93 -21.56
CA GLU A 52 -3.53 -3.25 -22.42
C GLU A 52 -3.05 -1.84 -22.79
N ILE A 53 -2.44 -1.13 -21.83
CA ILE A 53 -1.81 0.18 -22.05
C ILE A 53 -0.63 0.04 -23.00
N GLN A 54 0.22 -0.98 -22.83
CA GLN A 54 1.34 -1.30 -23.71
C GLN A 54 0.88 -1.49 -25.15
N ALA A 55 -0.14 -2.32 -25.35
CA ALA A 55 -0.69 -2.57 -26.67
C ALA A 55 -1.33 -1.31 -27.27
N GLY A 56 -2.08 -0.54 -26.46
CA GLY A 56 -2.75 0.67 -26.89
C GLY A 56 -1.83 1.82 -27.32
N LEU A 57 -0.69 1.95 -26.66
CA LEU A 57 0.34 2.98 -26.95
C LEU A 57 1.48 2.46 -27.82
N SER A 58 1.43 1.18 -28.25
CA SER A 58 2.51 0.51 -29.02
C SER A 58 3.89 0.61 -28.35
N ALA A 59 3.91 0.54 -27.03
CA ALA A 59 5.10 0.68 -26.21
C ALA A 59 5.86 -0.65 -26.06
N SER A 60 7.16 -0.58 -25.80
CA SER A 60 7.94 -1.74 -25.37
C SER A 60 7.61 -2.15 -23.93
N SER A 61 8.02 -3.37 -23.53
CA SER A 61 7.84 -3.83 -22.16
C SER A 61 8.62 -3.01 -21.13
N THR A 62 9.76 -2.46 -21.52
CA THR A 62 10.58 -1.58 -20.67
C THR A 62 10.02 -0.16 -20.57
N GLU A 63 9.36 0.35 -21.59
CA GLU A 63 8.74 1.67 -21.55
C GLU A 63 7.44 1.66 -20.74
N VAL A 64 6.63 0.60 -20.85
CA VAL A 64 5.35 0.54 -20.15
C VAL A 64 5.51 0.44 -18.62
N SER A 65 6.59 -0.14 -18.10
CA SER A 65 6.88 -0.17 -16.66
C SER A 65 6.95 1.24 -16.07
N TRP A 66 7.49 2.21 -16.84
CA TRP A 66 7.59 3.60 -16.44
C TRP A 66 6.24 4.28 -16.16
N VAL A 67 5.14 3.77 -16.70
CA VAL A 67 3.77 4.26 -16.37
C VAL A 67 3.49 4.09 -14.87
N GLN A 68 3.97 3.01 -14.27
CA GLN A 68 3.85 2.75 -12.84
C GLN A 68 4.99 3.41 -12.05
N THR A 69 6.24 3.20 -12.46
CA THR A 69 7.45 3.67 -11.78
C THR A 69 7.46 5.20 -11.63
N ALA A 70 7.11 5.96 -12.69
CA ALA A 70 7.06 7.42 -12.63
C ALA A 70 6.02 7.95 -11.64
N TYR A 71 4.87 7.29 -11.53
CA TYR A 71 3.85 7.62 -10.53
C TYR A 71 4.37 7.39 -9.11
N LEU A 72 4.96 6.21 -8.85
CA LEU A 72 5.46 5.83 -7.52
C LEU A 72 6.63 6.72 -7.07
N ILE A 73 7.57 7.03 -7.95
CA ILE A 73 8.66 7.98 -7.67
C ILE A 73 8.10 9.34 -7.26
N ALA A 74 7.16 9.87 -8.02
CA ALA A 74 6.57 11.17 -7.73
C ALA A 74 5.74 11.16 -6.43
N GLU A 75 5.00 10.09 -6.19
CA GLU A 75 4.21 9.90 -4.98
C GLU A 75 5.08 9.82 -3.73
N VAL A 76 6.15 9.00 -3.74
CA VAL A 76 7.00 8.79 -2.57
C VAL A 76 7.73 10.08 -2.15
N ILE A 77 8.06 10.94 -3.11
CA ILE A 77 8.62 12.28 -2.84
C ILE A 77 7.58 13.21 -2.22
N ALA A 78 6.35 13.20 -2.75
CA ALA A 78 5.31 14.14 -2.35
C ALA A 78 4.60 13.76 -1.04
N ILE A 79 4.60 12.49 -0.63
CA ILE A 79 4.01 12.04 0.64
C ILE A 79 4.59 12.77 1.86
N PRO A 80 5.90 12.80 2.13
CA PRO A 80 6.43 13.53 3.28
C PRO A 80 6.28 15.04 3.13
N LEU A 81 6.38 15.57 1.92
CA LEU A 81 6.14 16.99 1.62
C LEU A 81 4.71 17.41 2.01
N SER A 82 3.72 16.53 1.85
CA SER A 82 2.32 16.81 2.19
C SER A 82 2.12 17.15 3.67
N GLY A 83 2.95 16.63 4.56
CA GLY A 83 2.94 16.95 5.99
C GLY A 83 3.26 18.43 6.25
N PHE A 84 4.30 18.95 5.59
CA PHE A 84 4.64 20.38 5.62
C PHE A 84 3.55 21.23 4.95
N LEU A 85 3.13 20.86 3.74
CA LEU A 85 2.08 21.57 3.00
C LEU A 85 0.75 21.61 3.75
N SER A 86 0.39 20.55 4.49
CA SER A 86 -0.82 20.54 5.32
C SER A 86 -0.79 21.56 6.45
N ARG A 87 0.40 21.87 6.98
CA ARG A 87 0.56 22.96 7.98
C ARG A 87 0.51 24.35 7.34
N ALA A 88 1.13 24.50 6.16
CA ALA A 88 1.23 25.77 5.47
C ALA A 88 -0.09 26.17 4.79
N LEU A 89 -0.70 25.29 4.02
CA LEU A 89 -1.91 25.54 3.22
C LEU A 89 -3.21 25.23 3.99
N GLY A 90 -3.11 24.48 5.08
CA GLY A 90 -4.27 23.89 5.76
C GLY A 90 -4.85 22.68 5.02
N THR A 91 -5.62 21.89 5.74
CA THR A 91 -6.21 20.63 5.25
C THR A 91 -7.10 20.85 4.03
N ARG A 92 -7.97 21.88 4.07
CA ARG A 92 -8.93 22.19 3.00
C ARG A 92 -8.26 22.45 1.66
N LEU A 93 -7.28 23.36 1.63
CA LEU A 93 -6.66 23.81 0.39
C LEU A 93 -5.73 22.72 -0.16
N LEU A 94 -4.93 22.09 0.70
CA LEU A 94 -4.05 21.00 0.27
C LEU A 94 -4.85 19.85 -0.35
N PHE A 95 -5.89 19.37 0.34
CA PHE A 95 -6.69 18.25 -0.17
C PHE A 95 -7.42 18.61 -1.46
N ALA A 96 -7.96 19.84 -1.58
CA ALA A 96 -8.62 20.29 -2.80
C ALA A 96 -7.67 20.38 -3.99
N ILE A 97 -6.44 20.92 -3.78
CA ILE A 97 -5.40 20.96 -4.82
C ILE A 97 -4.99 19.55 -5.23
N SER A 98 -4.79 18.66 -4.26
CA SER A 98 -4.42 17.26 -4.52
C SER A 98 -5.52 16.53 -5.29
N ALA A 99 -6.78 16.63 -4.88
CA ALA A 99 -7.90 15.98 -5.56
C ALA A 99 -8.15 16.54 -6.97
N PHE A 100 -8.10 17.86 -7.12
CA PHE A 100 -8.23 18.50 -8.43
C PHE A 100 -7.08 18.14 -9.36
N GLY A 101 -5.83 18.25 -8.87
CA GLY A 101 -4.64 17.95 -9.65
C GLY A 101 -4.57 16.48 -10.06
N PHE A 102 -4.90 15.56 -9.16
CA PHE A 102 -5.03 14.15 -9.45
C PHE A 102 -6.07 13.88 -10.54
N THR A 103 -7.25 14.49 -10.43
CA THR A 103 -8.36 14.34 -11.41
C THR A 103 -7.98 14.92 -12.77
N ALA A 104 -7.39 16.09 -12.80
CA ALA A 104 -6.94 16.74 -14.05
C ALA A 104 -5.85 15.91 -14.74
N SER A 105 -4.85 15.42 -13.99
CA SER A 105 -3.80 14.56 -14.53
C SER A 105 -4.35 13.21 -14.99
N SER A 106 -5.36 12.65 -14.28
CA SER A 106 -6.06 11.44 -14.71
C SER A 106 -6.76 11.65 -16.06
N LEU A 107 -7.43 12.78 -16.24
CA LEU A 107 -8.03 13.13 -17.53
C LEU A 107 -6.97 13.19 -18.65
N LEU A 108 -5.80 13.79 -18.38
CA LEU A 108 -4.70 13.88 -19.34
C LEU A 108 -4.10 12.50 -19.66
N CYS A 109 -3.97 11.59 -18.66
CA CYS A 109 -3.58 10.20 -18.87
C CYS A 109 -4.57 9.49 -19.81
N GLY A 110 -5.88 9.69 -19.63
CA GLY A 110 -6.89 9.10 -20.49
C GLY A 110 -6.89 9.61 -21.94
N PHE A 111 -6.26 10.76 -22.21
CA PHE A 111 -6.06 11.30 -23.56
C PHE A 111 -4.64 11.16 -24.10
N ALA A 112 -3.75 10.45 -23.38
CA ALA A 112 -2.39 10.26 -23.83
C ALA A 112 -2.34 9.48 -25.15
N SER A 113 -1.60 9.99 -26.13
CA SER A 113 -1.43 9.39 -27.45
C SER A 113 -0.02 8.79 -27.67
N SER A 114 0.89 8.99 -26.72
CA SER A 114 2.22 8.38 -26.70
C SER A 114 2.61 7.96 -25.29
N ILE A 115 3.59 7.06 -25.20
CA ILE A 115 4.06 6.55 -23.90
C ILE A 115 4.75 7.66 -23.09
N GLU A 116 5.47 8.57 -23.70
CA GLU A 116 6.15 9.67 -23.02
C GLU A 116 5.14 10.63 -22.39
N GLN A 117 4.03 10.92 -23.09
CA GLN A 117 2.92 11.71 -22.51
C GLN A 117 2.31 11.00 -21.32
N MET A 118 2.06 9.70 -21.43
CA MET A 118 1.51 8.89 -20.36
C MET A 118 2.42 8.95 -19.12
N ILE A 119 3.73 8.72 -19.29
CA ILE A 119 4.72 8.77 -18.19
C ILE A 119 4.71 10.15 -17.51
N LEU A 120 4.72 11.23 -18.31
CA LEU A 120 4.69 12.59 -17.77
C LEU A 120 3.42 12.87 -16.93
N TRP A 121 2.25 12.49 -17.48
CA TRP A 121 0.98 12.71 -16.78
C TRP A 121 0.85 11.82 -15.54
N ARG A 122 1.41 10.61 -15.57
CA ARG A 122 1.46 9.72 -14.40
C ARG A 122 2.35 10.29 -13.29
N ALA A 123 3.53 10.83 -13.62
CA ALA A 123 4.37 11.50 -12.65
C ALA A 123 3.65 12.71 -12.00
N LEU A 124 2.96 13.51 -12.81
CA LEU A 124 2.17 14.64 -12.30
C LEU A 124 1.00 14.18 -11.43
N GLN A 125 0.31 13.11 -11.81
CA GLN A 125 -0.80 12.51 -11.06
C GLN A 125 -0.33 11.98 -9.70
N GLY A 126 0.79 11.26 -9.67
CA GLY A 126 1.40 10.75 -8.43
C GLY A 126 1.81 11.87 -7.48
N PHE A 127 2.48 12.90 -8.00
CA PHE A 127 2.92 14.05 -7.21
C PHE A 127 1.76 14.82 -6.59
N LEU A 128 0.73 15.14 -7.39
CA LEU A 128 -0.42 15.92 -6.94
C LEU A 128 -1.34 15.10 -6.03
N GLY A 129 -1.55 13.81 -6.35
CA GLY A 129 -2.40 12.92 -5.57
C GLY A 129 -1.87 12.51 -4.21
N ALA A 130 -0.54 12.52 -4.02
CA ALA A 130 0.15 12.02 -2.84
C ALA A 130 -0.31 12.64 -1.50
N GLY A 131 -0.78 13.89 -1.54
CA GLY A 131 -1.27 14.59 -0.35
C GLY A 131 -2.58 14.05 0.22
N MET A 132 -3.40 13.34 -0.56
CA MET A 132 -4.72 12.89 -0.11
C MET A 132 -4.62 11.86 1.02
N ILE A 133 -3.74 10.88 0.91
CA ILE A 133 -3.65 9.77 1.87
C ILE A 133 -3.23 10.26 3.27
N PRO A 134 -2.06 10.92 3.44
CA PRO A 134 -1.60 11.39 4.75
C PRO A 134 -2.55 12.40 5.40
N THR A 135 -3.21 13.23 4.58
CA THR A 135 -4.15 14.24 5.07
C THR A 135 -5.40 13.61 5.69
N VAL A 136 -5.91 12.50 5.14
CA VAL A 136 -7.03 11.75 5.75
C VAL A 136 -6.60 11.16 7.09
N PHE A 137 -5.42 10.53 7.16
CA PHE A 137 -4.90 10.01 8.43
C PHE A 137 -4.74 11.12 9.47
N ALA A 138 -4.12 12.25 9.11
CA ALA A 138 -3.97 13.40 10.00
C ALA A 138 -5.32 13.92 10.49
N SER A 139 -6.28 14.09 9.57
CA SER A 139 -7.63 14.59 9.87
C SER A 139 -8.37 13.69 10.85
N ALA A 140 -8.25 12.37 10.70
CA ALA A 140 -8.88 11.40 11.60
C ALA A 140 -8.49 11.61 13.07
N TYR A 141 -7.21 11.82 13.32
CA TYR A 141 -6.68 11.93 14.68
C TYR A 141 -6.70 13.36 15.24
N THR A 142 -6.99 14.36 14.40
CA THR A 142 -7.10 15.76 14.82
C THR A 142 -8.54 16.22 15.02
N ILE A 143 -9.51 15.69 14.24
CA ILE A 143 -10.91 16.15 14.26
C ILE A 143 -11.75 15.37 15.26
N PHE A 144 -11.52 14.06 15.35
CA PHE A 144 -12.34 13.18 16.18
C PHE A 144 -11.76 13.04 17.59
N PRO A 145 -12.62 12.99 18.62
CA PRO A 145 -12.17 12.71 19.98
C PRO A 145 -11.66 11.26 20.09
N ARG A 146 -10.72 11.03 20.98
CA ARG A 146 -10.11 9.69 21.20
C ARG A 146 -11.15 8.61 21.46
N SER A 147 -12.27 8.96 22.11
CA SER A 147 -13.40 8.05 22.36
C SER A 147 -14.07 7.50 21.10
N LYS A 148 -13.85 8.11 19.93
CA LYS A 148 -14.42 7.68 18.63
C LYS A 148 -13.42 6.99 17.72
N PHE A 149 -12.15 6.87 18.10
CA PHE A 149 -11.13 6.23 17.26
C PHE A 149 -11.44 4.76 16.93
N TYR A 150 -12.23 4.08 17.77
CA TYR A 150 -12.68 2.71 17.49
C TYR A 150 -13.60 2.58 16.27
N ILE A 151 -14.17 3.69 15.79
CA ILE A 151 -14.97 3.74 14.54
C ILE A 151 -14.11 4.26 13.40
N VAL A 152 -13.38 5.35 13.63
CA VAL A 152 -12.65 6.09 12.60
C VAL A 152 -11.43 5.31 12.08
N ALA A 153 -10.64 4.73 12.98
CA ALA A 153 -9.44 3.98 12.60
C ALA A 153 -9.75 2.73 11.75
N PRO A 154 -10.77 1.90 12.07
CA PRO A 154 -11.18 0.79 11.19
C PRO A 154 -11.65 1.23 9.80
N VAL A 155 -12.33 2.37 9.68
CA VAL A 155 -12.78 2.89 8.37
C VAL A 155 -11.58 3.24 7.49
N ILE A 156 -10.59 3.95 8.05
CA ILE A 156 -9.37 4.30 7.31
C ILE A 156 -8.58 3.03 6.95
N GLY A 157 -8.39 2.13 7.92
CA GLY A 157 -7.69 0.87 7.71
C GLY A 157 -8.36 0.01 6.64
N LEU A 158 -9.70 -0.07 6.67
CA LEU A 158 -10.47 -0.76 5.64
C LEU A 158 -10.21 -0.18 4.25
N VAL A 159 -10.33 1.13 4.09
CA VAL A 159 -10.13 1.79 2.79
C VAL A 159 -8.70 1.61 2.29
N ALA A 160 -7.71 1.78 3.18
CA ALA A 160 -6.30 1.63 2.83
C ALA A 160 -5.90 0.19 2.42
N THR A 161 -6.66 -0.82 2.85
CA THR A 161 -6.42 -2.23 2.51
C THR A 161 -7.35 -2.77 1.42
N LEU A 162 -8.61 -2.30 1.39
CA LEU A 162 -9.61 -2.74 0.43
C LEU A 162 -9.27 -2.24 -0.99
N ALA A 163 -8.85 -0.98 -1.12
CA ALA A 163 -8.54 -0.38 -2.42
C ALA A 163 -7.45 -1.17 -3.20
N PRO A 164 -6.29 -1.53 -2.61
CA PRO A 164 -5.31 -2.38 -3.29
C PRO A 164 -5.86 -3.77 -3.63
N THR A 165 -6.72 -4.32 -2.79
CA THR A 165 -7.25 -5.69 -2.97
C THR A 165 -8.27 -5.76 -4.10
N VAL A 166 -9.12 -4.73 -4.24
CA VAL A 166 -10.19 -4.67 -5.26
C VAL A 166 -9.68 -4.09 -6.59
N GLY A 167 -8.57 -3.34 -6.55
CA GLY A 167 -8.01 -2.65 -7.72
C GLY A 167 -7.82 -3.53 -8.95
N PRO A 168 -7.13 -4.68 -8.86
CA PRO A 168 -6.94 -5.57 -10.00
C PRO A 168 -8.26 -6.06 -10.61
N THR A 169 -9.26 -6.34 -9.78
CA THR A 169 -10.60 -6.75 -10.23
C THR A 169 -11.28 -5.65 -11.04
N VAL A 170 -11.27 -4.43 -10.49
CA VAL A 170 -11.88 -3.27 -11.16
C VAL A 170 -11.15 -2.95 -12.45
N GLY A 171 -9.81 -2.99 -12.44
CA GLY A 171 -8.97 -2.75 -13.62
C GLY A 171 -9.24 -3.75 -14.74
N GLY A 172 -9.19 -5.04 -14.43
CA GLY A 172 -9.48 -6.09 -15.42
C GLY A 172 -10.90 -5.99 -15.99
N TYR A 173 -11.89 -5.76 -15.13
CA TYR A 173 -13.29 -5.61 -15.59
C TYR A 173 -13.50 -4.40 -16.52
N ILE A 174 -12.85 -3.26 -16.21
CA ILE A 174 -12.93 -2.05 -17.05
C ILE A 174 -12.25 -2.28 -18.40
N THR A 175 -11.07 -2.89 -18.42
CA THR A 175 -10.33 -3.13 -19.67
C THR A 175 -10.99 -4.17 -20.56
N ASP A 176 -11.59 -5.21 -19.98
CA ASP A 176 -12.32 -6.24 -20.73
C ASP A 176 -13.59 -5.72 -21.38
N LEU A 177 -14.35 -4.84 -20.70
CA LEU A 177 -15.63 -4.31 -21.19
C LEU A 177 -15.53 -3.04 -22.02
N MET A 178 -14.48 -2.26 -21.78
CA MET A 178 -14.30 -0.94 -22.39
C MET A 178 -12.90 -0.85 -23.01
N SER A 179 -12.14 0.16 -22.65
CA SER A 179 -10.75 0.33 -23.08
C SER A 179 -9.90 0.82 -21.91
N TRP A 180 -8.59 0.67 -21.99
CA TRP A 180 -7.66 1.13 -20.95
C TRP A 180 -7.82 2.63 -20.60
N HIS A 181 -8.33 3.48 -21.51
CA HIS A 181 -8.58 4.90 -21.25
C HIS A 181 -9.55 5.11 -20.08
N TRP A 182 -10.52 4.20 -19.92
CA TRP A 182 -11.53 4.28 -18.86
C TRP A 182 -10.98 4.04 -17.47
N LEU A 183 -9.79 3.42 -17.35
CA LEU A 183 -9.07 3.31 -16.07
C LEU A 183 -8.79 4.68 -15.46
N PHE A 184 -8.58 5.68 -16.33
CA PHE A 184 -8.33 7.07 -15.95
C PHE A 184 -9.61 7.89 -15.89
N PHE A 185 -10.54 7.70 -16.83
CA PHE A 185 -11.79 8.47 -16.87
C PHE A 185 -12.72 8.17 -15.70
N ILE A 186 -12.66 6.99 -15.09
CA ILE A 186 -13.46 6.64 -13.91
C ILE A 186 -13.20 7.60 -12.73
N ASN A 187 -12.03 8.22 -12.66
CA ASN A 187 -11.63 9.14 -11.61
C ASN A 187 -12.24 10.55 -11.76
N ILE A 188 -12.77 10.91 -12.94
CA ILE A 188 -13.18 12.28 -13.23
C ILE A 188 -14.40 12.69 -12.41
N VAL A 189 -15.47 11.91 -12.48
CA VAL A 189 -16.72 12.24 -11.79
C VAL A 189 -16.53 12.23 -10.26
N PRO A 190 -15.95 11.17 -9.65
CA PRO A 190 -15.66 11.18 -8.22
C PRO A 190 -14.72 12.32 -7.82
N GLY A 191 -13.66 12.56 -8.61
CA GLY A 191 -12.67 13.59 -8.31
C GLY A 191 -13.24 15.01 -8.29
N VAL A 192 -14.14 15.34 -9.20
CA VAL A 192 -14.87 16.62 -9.19
C VAL A 192 -15.76 16.73 -7.94
N ILE A 193 -16.51 15.67 -7.62
CA ILE A 193 -17.37 15.64 -6.42
C ILE A 193 -16.53 15.82 -5.15
N ILE A 194 -15.40 15.13 -5.05
CA ILE A 194 -14.48 15.23 -3.91
C ILE A 194 -13.91 16.65 -3.81
N THR A 195 -13.42 17.22 -4.90
CA THR A 195 -12.83 18.56 -4.92
C THR A 195 -13.84 19.60 -4.46
N VAL A 196 -15.05 19.62 -5.05
CA VAL A 196 -16.11 20.55 -4.67
C VAL A 196 -16.57 20.31 -3.22
N GLY A 197 -16.76 19.06 -2.84
CA GLY A 197 -17.20 18.69 -1.49
C GLY A 197 -16.19 19.11 -0.42
N VAL A 198 -14.89 18.95 -0.67
CA VAL A 198 -13.82 19.38 0.25
C VAL A 198 -13.81 20.91 0.38
N LEU A 199 -13.88 21.64 -0.72
CA LEU A 199 -13.94 23.10 -0.71
C LEU A 199 -15.16 23.64 0.05
N ALA A 200 -16.30 22.94 0.00
CA ALA A 200 -17.54 23.36 0.64
C ALA A 200 -17.64 22.96 2.12
N LEU A 201 -17.09 21.80 2.51
CA LEU A 201 -17.38 21.18 3.80
C LEU A 201 -16.18 21.14 4.76
N VAL A 202 -14.95 21.11 4.26
CA VAL A 202 -13.77 21.04 5.11
C VAL A 202 -13.47 22.41 5.70
N ASP A 203 -13.47 22.47 7.03
CA ASP A 203 -13.17 23.65 7.83
C ASP A 203 -12.57 23.17 9.17
N PHE A 204 -11.38 22.58 9.09
CA PHE A 204 -10.76 21.93 10.24
C PHE A 204 -9.66 22.76 10.87
N ASP A 205 -8.95 23.55 10.05
CA ASP A 205 -7.78 24.31 10.42
C ASP A 205 -7.60 25.54 9.53
N GLN A 206 -6.81 26.48 10.02
CA GLN A 206 -6.46 27.71 9.29
C GLN A 206 -5.11 27.54 8.60
N PRO A 207 -4.95 28.05 7.37
CA PRO A 207 -3.67 28.07 6.69
C PRO A 207 -2.67 29.00 7.40
N ASN A 208 -1.39 28.64 7.37
CA ASN A 208 -0.28 29.45 7.85
C ASN A 208 0.73 29.66 6.74
N PHE A 209 0.44 30.60 5.85
CA PHE A 209 1.29 30.89 4.68
C PHE A 209 2.69 31.42 5.05
N ALA A 210 2.89 31.94 6.25
CA ALA A 210 4.21 32.37 6.70
C ALA A 210 5.25 31.24 6.74
N LEU A 211 4.81 29.98 6.83
CA LEU A 211 5.70 28.82 6.71
C LEU A 211 6.32 28.68 5.32
N LEU A 212 5.65 29.18 4.27
CA LEU A 212 6.16 29.09 2.90
C LEU A 212 7.37 30.01 2.67
N ASP A 213 7.47 31.11 3.41
CA ASP A 213 8.62 32.06 3.32
C ASP A 213 9.93 31.39 3.82
N ARG A 214 9.81 30.36 4.67
CA ARG A 214 10.94 29.60 5.24
C ARG A 214 11.04 28.19 4.67
N PHE A 215 10.52 27.98 3.45
CA PHE A 215 10.50 26.67 2.83
C PHE A 215 11.91 26.13 2.55
N ASP A 216 12.21 24.92 2.97
CA ASP A 216 13.51 24.26 2.81
C ASP A 216 13.68 23.64 1.42
N TRP A 217 14.02 24.45 0.41
CA TRP A 217 14.24 23.99 -0.97
C TRP A 217 15.36 22.95 -1.08
N TRP A 218 16.45 23.11 -0.30
CA TRP A 218 17.53 22.12 -0.30
C TRP A 218 17.09 20.80 0.30
N GLY A 219 16.32 20.84 1.39
CA GLY A 219 15.70 19.65 1.95
C GLY A 219 14.81 18.92 0.95
N LEU A 220 14.04 19.64 0.14
CA LEU A 220 13.22 19.06 -0.94
C LEU A 220 14.07 18.39 -2.02
N ILE A 221 15.12 19.06 -2.50
CA ILE A 221 16.02 18.52 -3.53
C ILE A 221 16.71 17.24 -3.04
N PHE A 222 17.25 17.25 -1.82
CA PHE A 222 17.92 16.08 -1.26
C PHE A 222 16.94 14.95 -0.95
N MET A 223 15.75 15.27 -0.46
CA MET A 223 14.69 14.29 -0.24
C MET A 223 14.23 13.66 -1.57
N GLY A 224 14.03 14.49 -2.59
CA GLY A 224 13.65 14.03 -3.94
C GLY A 224 14.72 13.13 -4.56
N GLY A 225 15.99 13.54 -4.46
CA GLY A 225 17.12 12.74 -4.90
C GLY A 225 17.23 11.41 -4.14
N PHE A 226 17.05 11.41 -2.83
CA PHE A 226 17.09 10.22 -2.00
C PHE A 226 15.92 9.27 -2.28
N LEU A 227 14.68 9.75 -2.07
CA LEU A 227 13.50 8.88 -2.17
C LEU A 227 13.21 8.48 -3.62
N GLY A 228 13.38 9.40 -4.58
CA GLY A 228 13.11 9.10 -5.99
C GLY A 228 14.10 8.10 -6.58
N SER A 229 15.41 8.25 -6.28
CA SER A 229 16.38 7.26 -6.74
C SER A 229 16.27 5.93 -5.97
N LEU A 230 15.88 5.95 -4.68
CA LEU A 230 15.60 4.73 -3.93
C LEU A 230 14.46 3.94 -4.56
N GLU A 231 13.35 4.62 -4.87
CA GLU A 231 12.18 3.98 -5.50
C GLU A 231 12.55 3.38 -6.86
N TYR A 232 13.31 4.12 -7.68
CA TYR A 232 13.80 3.59 -8.96
C TYR A 232 14.67 2.33 -8.79
N VAL A 233 15.62 2.35 -7.86
CA VAL A 233 16.50 1.20 -7.59
C VAL A 233 15.69 -0.01 -7.11
N LEU A 234 14.67 0.19 -6.29
CA LEU A 234 13.83 -0.90 -5.77
C LEU A 234 12.88 -1.47 -6.84
N GLU A 235 12.33 -0.62 -7.71
CA GLU A 235 11.38 -1.04 -8.75
C GLU A 235 12.08 -1.73 -9.93
N GLU A 236 13.18 -1.16 -10.42
CA GLU A 236 13.87 -1.62 -11.62
C GLU A 236 15.04 -2.57 -11.30
N GLY A 237 15.60 -2.53 -10.07
CA GLY A 237 16.76 -3.33 -9.67
C GLY A 237 16.62 -4.84 -9.94
N PRO A 238 15.51 -5.49 -9.55
CA PRO A 238 15.32 -6.92 -9.78
C PRO A 238 15.26 -7.33 -11.27
N GLN A 239 14.86 -6.41 -12.16
CA GLN A 239 14.76 -6.65 -13.59
C GLN A 239 16.10 -6.49 -14.29
N TYR A 240 16.97 -5.59 -13.81
CA TYR A 240 18.25 -5.22 -14.43
C TYR A 240 19.48 -5.74 -13.66
N GLU A 241 19.33 -6.80 -12.87
CA GLU A 241 20.43 -7.41 -12.10
C GLU A 241 21.16 -6.41 -11.18
N TRP A 242 20.41 -5.46 -10.60
CA TRP A 242 20.87 -4.49 -9.60
C TRP A 242 22.05 -3.63 -10.10
N LEU A 243 23.17 -3.63 -9.37
CA LEU A 243 24.33 -2.78 -9.66
C LEU A 243 25.12 -3.18 -10.92
N GLN A 244 24.72 -4.23 -11.61
CA GLN A 244 25.34 -4.59 -12.89
C GLN A 244 24.88 -3.66 -14.01
N ASP A 245 23.65 -3.14 -13.93
CA ASP A 245 23.19 -2.11 -14.85
C ASP A 245 23.71 -0.72 -14.45
N THR A 246 24.19 0.02 -15.45
CA THR A 246 24.80 1.35 -15.23
C THR A 246 23.78 2.35 -14.69
N SER A 247 22.53 2.31 -15.13
CA SER A 247 21.48 3.26 -14.72
C SER A 247 21.09 3.03 -13.26
N VAL A 248 20.91 1.77 -12.87
CA VAL A 248 20.61 1.37 -11.47
C VAL A 248 21.78 1.72 -10.56
N ALA A 249 23.04 1.47 -10.99
CA ALA A 249 24.23 1.81 -10.21
C ALA A 249 24.38 3.34 -10.01
N ILE A 250 24.12 4.15 -11.05
CA ILE A 250 24.13 5.62 -10.92
C ILE A 250 23.04 6.08 -9.98
N CYS A 251 21.81 5.56 -10.10
CA CYS A 251 20.70 5.90 -9.19
C CYS A 251 21.00 5.47 -7.75
N ALA A 252 21.65 4.32 -7.54
CA ALA A 252 22.08 3.89 -6.21
C ALA A 252 23.13 4.85 -5.60
N ALA A 253 24.06 5.33 -6.41
CA ALA A 253 25.05 6.33 -5.97
C ALA A 253 24.36 7.67 -5.63
N ILE A 254 23.42 8.14 -6.46
CA ILE A 254 22.63 9.36 -6.20
C ILE A 254 21.82 9.17 -4.91
N CYS A 255 21.18 8.01 -4.72
CA CYS A 255 20.44 7.66 -3.51
C CYS A 255 21.33 7.81 -2.27
N PHE A 256 22.50 7.20 -2.27
CA PHE A 256 23.42 7.23 -1.14
C PHE A 256 23.89 8.65 -0.78
N VAL A 257 24.33 9.41 -1.78
CA VAL A 257 24.80 10.80 -1.57
C VAL A 257 23.65 11.70 -1.10
N SER A 258 22.49 11.59 -1.75
CA SER A 258 21.31 12.38 -1.41
C SER A 258 20.75 12.04 -0.04
N ALA A 259 20.82 10.75 0.39
CA ALA A 259 20.44 10.35 1.73
C ALA A 259 21.29 11.00 2.80
N ILE A 260 22.63 11.01 2.64
CA ILE A 260 23.54 11.68 3.58
C ILE A 260 23.21 13.18 3.65
N ALA A 261 23.06 13.83 2.49
CA ALA A 261 22.74 15.25 2.42
C ALA A 261 21.36 15.58 3.04
N PHE A 262 20.36 14.72 2.80
CA PHE A 262 19.02 14.86 3.35
C PHE A 262 19.02 14.76 4.87
N PHE A 263 19.61 13.70 5.45
CA PHE A 263 19.64 13.54 6.91
C PHE A 263 20.45 14.63 7.57
N TRP A 264 21.58 15.04 6.98
CA TRP A 264 22.33 16.18 7.46
C TRP A 264 21.47 17.47 7.46
N ARG A 265 20.74 17.73 6.37
CA ARG A 265 19.90 18.92 6.23
C ARG A 265 18.76 18.91 7.25
N VAL A 266 18.04 17.79 7.39
CA VAL A 266 16.92 17.66 8.35
C VAL A 266 17.36 17.89 9.80
N LEU A 267 18.59 17.52 10.15
CA LEU A 267 19.13 17.70 11.50
C LEU A 267 19.66 19.13 11.74
N THR A 268 19.91 19.92 10.70
CA THR A 268 20.51 21.26 10.80
C THR A 268 19.56 22.40 10.42
N ALA A 269 18.47 22.12 9.71
CA ALA A 269 17.50 23.14 9.29
C ALA A 269 16.63 23.61 10.47
N GLU A 270 16.33 24.91 10.51
CA GLU A 270 15.42 25.49 11.52
C GLU A 270 13.97 24.99 11.35
N GLU A 271 13.49 24.91 10.09
CA GLU A 271 12.16 24.41 9.72
C GLU A 271 12.31 23.30 8.67
N PRO A 272 12.62 22.06 9.09
CA PRO A 272 12.81 20.97 8.14
C PRO A 272 11.47 20.56 7.52
N ILE A 273 11.50 20.10 6.24
CA ILE A 273 10.32 19.55 5.54
C ILE A 273 9.74 18.37 6.31
N VAL A 274 10.63 17.53 6.86
CA VAL A 274 10.28 16.31 7.60
C VAL A 274 10.71 16.45 9.05
N ASP A 275 9.76 16.34 9.96
CA ASP A 275 10.03 16.35 11.40
C ASP A 275 10.37 14.94 11.91
N LEU A 276 11.68 14.62 11.96
CA LEU A 276 12.14 13.34 12.51
C LEU A 276 12.01 13.26 14.04
N TYR A 277 11.73 14.36 14.72
CA TYR A 277 11.56 14.33 16.18
C TYR A 277 10.35 13.48 16.62
N ALA A 278 9.39 13.24 15.73
CA ALA A 278 8.27 12.32 15.97
C ALA A 278 8.77 10.91 16.36
N PHE A 279 9.92 10.45 15.85
CA PHE A 279 10.54 9.17 16.22
C PHE A 279 11.05 9.11 17.66
N SER A 280 11.16 10.23 18.38
CA SER A 280 11.43 10.23 19.82
C SER A 280 10.29 9.60 20.62
N ASN A 281 9.08 9.56 20.07
CA ASN A 281 7.99 8.78 20.64
C ASN A 281 8.15 7.30 20.28
N ARG A 282 8.43 6.46 21.28
CA ARG A 282 8.67 5.02 21.10
C ARG A 282 7.52 4.32 20.36
N ASN A 283 6.27 4.65 20.69
CA ASN A 283 5.12 4.03 20.05
C ASN A 283 5.01 4.42 18.58
N PHE A 284 5.33 5.67 18.23
CA PHE A 284 5.40 6.11 16.84
C PHE A 284 6.54 5.39 16.09
N ALA A 285 7.74 5.33 16.67
CA ALA A 285 8.89 4.68 16.04
C ALA A 285 8.63 3.19 15.77
N VAL A 286 8.16 2.45 16.78
CA VAL A 286 7.79 1.02 16.60
C VAL A 286 6.61 0.88 15.65
N GLY A 287 5.62 1.78 15.71
CA GLY A 287 4.48 1.80 14.79
C GLY A 287 4.91 2.02 13.33
N CYS A 288 5.92 2.86 13.07
CA CYS A 288 6.49 3.05 11.73
C CYS A 288 7.20 1.79 11.22
N VAL A 289 7.95 1.09 12.07
CA VAL A 289 8.57 -0.20 11.69
C VAL A 289 7.50 -1.24 11.40
N LEU A 290 6.48 -1.36 12.24
CA LEU A 290 5.35 -2.24 11.99
C LEU A 290 4.64 -1.89 10.69
N GLN A 291 4.43 -0.60 10.42
CA GLN A 291 3.78 -0.13 9.19
C GLN A 291 4.59 -0.42 7.94
N PHE A 292 5.92 -0.28 8.01
CA PHE A 292 6.83 -0.71 6.95
C PHE A 292 6.66 -2.21 6.65
N CYS A 293 6.71 -3.03 7.68
CA CYS A 293 6.55 -4.47 7.54
C CYS A 293 5.14 -4.89 7.07
N ILE A 294 4.09 -4.19 7.53
CA ILE A 294 2.72 -4.37 7.02
C ILE A 294 2.66 -4.02 5.53
N GLY A 295 3.38 -2.98 5.10
CA GLY A 295 3.54 -2.60 3.69
C GLY A 295 4.11 -3.74 2.84
N VAL A 296 5.17 -4.41 3.31
CA VAL A 296 5.75 -5.60 2.64
C VAL A 296 4.68 -6.65 2.31
N GLY A 297 3.83 -6.99 3.28
CA GLY A 297 2.79 -8.01 3.07
C GLY A 297 1.59 -7.52 2.27
N LEU A 298 1.17 -6.26 2.49
CA LEU A 298 0.04 -5.69 1.76
C LEU A 298 0.31 -5.68 0.26
N TYR A 299 1.40 -5.04 -0.15
CA TYR A 299 1.77 -4.92 -1.56
C TYR A 299 2.32 -6.24 -2.11
N GLY A 300 3.16 -6.95 -1.35
CA GLY A 300 3.74 -8.22 -1.76
C GLY A 300 2.70 -9.28 -2.09
N LEU A 301 1.72 -9.52 -1.22
CA LEU A 301 0.68 -10.51 -1.50
C LEU A 301 -0.33 -10.04 -2.56
N THR A 302 -0.56 -8.71 -2.67
CA THR A 302 -1.40 -8.16 -3.74
C THR A 302 -0.74 -8.35 -5.11
N TYR A 303 0.58 -8.52 -5.16
CA TYR A 303 1.35 -8.82 -6.37
C TYR A 303 1.48 -10.33 -6.62
N VAL A 304 1.89 -11.11 -5.61
CA VAL A 304 2.22 -12.54 -5.76
C VAL A 304 0.99 -13.39 -6.13
N TYR A 305 -0.16 -13.15 -5.49
CA TYR A 305 -1.37 -13.93 -5.77
C TYR A 305 -1.88 -13.77 -7.21
N PRO A 306 -2.11 -12.56 -7.74
CA PRO A 306 -2.53 -12.38 -9.13
C PRO A 306 -1.54 -12.96 -10.12
N ARG A 307 -0.25 -12.77 -9.88
CA ARG A 307 0.81 -13.28 -10.75
C ARG A 307 0.81 -14.81 -10.81
N TYR A 308 0.72 -15.48 -9.66
CA TYR A 308 0.55 -16.94 -9.62
C TYR A 308 -0.69 -17.40 -10.38
N LEU A 309 -1.84 -16.77 -10.18
CA LEU A 309 -3.09 -17.13 -10.83
C LEU A 309 -3.02 -16.91 -12.35
N ALA A 310 -2.39 -15.84 -12.81
CA ALA A 310 -2.20 -15.56 -14.23
C ALA A 310 -1.20 -16.53 -14.88
N GLU A 311 0.02 -16.64 -14.32
CA GLU A 311 1.13 -17.38 -14.95
C GLU A 311 0.97 -18.89 -14.84
N ILE A 312 0.49 -19.39 -13.70
CA ILE A 312 0.42 -20.84 -13.43
C ILE A 312 -0.96 -21.42 -13.79
N ARG A 313 -2.02 -20.72 -13.39
CA ARG A 313 -3.41 -21.16 -13.61
C ARG A 313 -3.99 -20.69 -14.94
N GLY A 314 -3.46 -19.62 -15.52
CA GLY A 314 -3.98 -19.02 -16.74
C GLY A 314 -5.33 -18.34 -16.53
N TYR A 315 -5.58 -17.81 -15.32
CA TYR A 315 -6.82 -17.11 -14.98
C TYR A 315 -6.90 -15.76 -15.72
N SER A 316 -8.10 -15.42 -16.17
CA SER A 316 -8.39 -14.06 -16.66
C SER A 316 -8.37 -13.06 -15.51
N ALA A 317 -8.24 -11.77 -15.83
CA ALA A 317 -8.27 -10.69 -14.84
C ALA A 317 -9.54 -10.74 -13.96
N LEU A 318 -10.69 -11.10 -14.54
CA LEU A 318 -11.94 -11.25 -13.81
C LEU A 318 -11.87 -12.39 -12.78
N MET A 319 -11.38 -13.59 -13.16
CA MET A 319 -11.24 -14.73 -12.26
C MET A 319 -10.25 -14.45 -11.12
N ILE A 320 -9.15 -13.76 -11.41
CA ILE A 320 -8.20 -13.27 -10.40
C ILE A 320 -8.90 -12.35 -9.41
N GLY A 321 -9.69 -11.42 -9.95
CA GLY A 321 -10.45 -10.49 -9.16
C GLY A 321 -11.46 -11.15 -8.23
N GLU A 322 -12.22 -12.11 -8.71
CA GLU A 322 -13.17 -12.91 -7.90
C GLU A 322 -12.46 -13.63 -6.75
N THR A 323 -11.29 -14.20 -7.01
CA THR A 323 -10.47 -14.86 -5.97
C THR A 323 -9.97 -13.86 -4.93
N MET A 324 -9.46 -12.71 -5.36
CA MET A 324 -8.93 -11.67 -4.46
C MET A 324 -10.04 -10.96 -3.66
N PHE A 325 -11.25 -10.88 -4.20
CA PHE A 325 -12.40 -10.26 -3.56
C PHE A 325 -12.72 -10.85 -2.18
N ILE A 326 -12.43 -12.14 -1.95
CA ILE A 326 -12.66 -12.83 -0.68
C ILE A 326 -11.92 -12.13 0.46
N SER A 327 -10.64 -11.79 0.25
CA SER A 327 -9.86 -11.09 1.27
C SER A 327 -10.42 -9.69 1.55
N GLY A 328 -10.85 -8.97 0.51
CA GLY A 328 -11.51 -7.67 0.66
C GLY A 328 -12.82 -7.75 1.43
N MET A 329 -13.68 -8.73 1.12
CA MET A 329 -14.92 -8.98 1.83
C MET A 329 -14.66 -9.31 3.31
N THR A 330 -13.64 -10.15 3.57
CA THR A 330 -13.24 -10.47 4.94
C THR A 330 -12.77 -9.23 5.69
N MET A 331 -11.98 -8.36 5.07
CA MET A 331 -11.54 -7.09 5.65
C MET A 331 -12.75 -6.20 5.99
N PHE A 332 -13.73 -6.13 5.09
CA PHE A 332 -14.95 -5.35 5.30
C PHE A 332 -15.72 -5.80 6.55
N PHE A 333 -15.93 -7.10 6.72
CA PHE A 333 -16.62 -7.61 7.91
C PHE A 333 -15.77 -7.53 9.18
N MET A 334 -14.45 -7.63 9.05
CA MET A 334 -13.54 -7.53 10.20
C MET A 334 -13.37 -6.09 10.71
N ALA A 335 -13.56 -5.07 9.89
CA ALA A 335 -13.40 -3.68 10.30
C ALA A 335 -14.22 -3.31 11.57
N PRO A 336 -15.55 -3.53 11.63
CA PRO A 336 -16.33 -3.24 12.84
C PRO A 336 -15.97 -4.18 14.02
N VAL A 337 -15.52 -5.41 13.73
CA VAL A 337 -15.10 -6.37 14.77
C VAL A 337 -13.82 -5.85 15.45
N VAL A 338 -12.81 -5.47 14.66
CA VAL A 338 -11.55 -4.91 15.17
C VAL A 338 -11.82 -3.62 15.95
N GLY A 339 -12.69 -2.74 15.45
CA GLY A 339 -13.09 -1.53 16.16
C GLY A 339 -13.66 -1.79 17.55
N ARG A 340 -14.54 -2.78 17.70
CA ARG A 340 -15.08 -3.19 18.99
C ARG A 340 -14.03 -3.87 19.89
N LEU A 341 -13.14 -4.66 19.26
CA LEU A 341 -12.10 -5.39 19.99
C LEU A 341 -11.08 -4.42 20.60
N MET A 342 -10.74 -3.33 19.88
CA MET A 342 -9.85 -2.27 20.37
C MET A 342 -10.34 -1.57 21.64
N GLN A 343 -11.63 -1.61 21.95
CA GLN A 343 -12.18 -1.06 23.20
C GLN A 343 -12.01 -1.99 24.41
N LYS A 344 -11.89 -3.30 24.16
CA LYS A 344 -11.93 -4.33 25.20
C LYS A 344 -10.59 -5.02 25.43
N VAL A 345 -9.75 -5.05 24.43
CA VAL A 345 -8.48 -5.80 24.42
C VAL A 345 -7.32 -4.84 24.16
N ASP A 346 -6.18 -5.08 24.80
CA ASP A 346 -4.96 -4.31 24.56
C ASP A 346 -4.56 -4.45 23.09
N LEU A 347 -4.27 -3.33 22.44
CA LEU A 347 -3.95 -3.24 21.02
C LEU A 347 -2.79 -4.16 20.62
N ARG A 348 -1.85 -4.39 21.53
CA ARG A 348 -0.69 -5.26 21.32
C ARG A 348 -1.09 -6.71 21.01
N TYR A 349 -2.06 -7.25 21.76
CA TYR A 349 -2.54 -8.61 21.51
C TYR A 349 -3.30 -8.73 20.19
N ILE A 350 -4.02 -7.67 19.78
CA ILE A 350 -4.74 -7.64 18.50
C ILE A 350 -3.72 -7.63 17.35
N ILE A 351 -2.66 -6.83 17.45
CA ILE A 351 -1.58 -6.78 16.44
C ILE A 351 -0.89 -8.13 16.35
N ALA A 352 -0.45 -8.71 17.47
CA ALA A 352 0.23 -10.01 17.49
C ALA A 352 -0.65 -11.11 16.87
N PHE A 353 -1.94 -11.16 17.25
CA PHE A 353 -2.92 -12.08 16.65
C PHE A 353 -3.04 -11.85 15.14
N GLY A 354 -3.12 -10.58 14.71
CA GLY A 354 -3.18 -10.23 13.29
C GLY A 354 -1.98 -10.71 12.49
N LEU A 355 -0.77 -10.46 12.99
CA LEU A 355 0.47 -10.87 12.34
C LEU A 355 0.61 -12.40 12.27
N VAL A 356 0.27 -13.11 13.34
CA VAL A 356 0.28 -14.59 13.36
C VAL A 356 -0.78 -15.16 12.41
N THR A 357 -1.99 -14.59 12.38
CA THR A 357 -3.05 -15.04 11.47
C THR A 357 -2.65 -14.81 10.00
N PHE A 358 -2.01 -13.68 9.70
CA PHE A 358 -1.48 -13.39 8.38
C PHE A 358 -0.36 -14.37 7.99
N ALA A 359 0.55 -14.66 8.93
CA ALA A 359 1.59 -15.67 8.75
C ALA A 359 1.02 -17.06 8.45
N LEU A 360 -0.03 -17.47 9.18
CA LEU A 360 -0.71 -18.76 8.95
C LEU A 360 -1.36 -18.84 7.56
N GLY A 361 -1.98 -17.74 7.09
CA GLY A 361 -2.53 -17.67 5.75
C GLY A 361 -1.44 -17.81 4.67
N SER A 362 -0.29 -17.15 4.86
CA SER A 362 0.86 -17.28 3.98
C SER A 362 1.49 -18.68 4.06
N TRP A 363 1.56 -19.26 5.26
CA TRP A 363 2.12 -20.60 5.44
C TRP A 363 1.32 -21.68 4.74
N GLN A 364 -0.01 -21.61 4.71
CA GLN A 364 -0.83 -22.56 3.95
C GLN A 364 -0.50 -22.54 2.45
N MET A 365 -0.05 -21.42 1.92
CA MET A 365 0.35 -21.28 0.53
C MET A 365 1.76 -21.83 0.23
N THR A 366 2.51 -22.27 1.22
CA THR A 366 3.83 -22.91 1.01
C THR A 366 3.72 -24.20 0.20
N TRP A 367 2.62 -24.93 0.35
CA TRP A 367 2.37 -26.18 -0.40
C TRP A 367 1.52 -25.95 -1.66
N ILE A 368 1.55 -24.74 -2.21
CA ILE A 368 0.80 -24.40 -3.42
C ILE A 368 1.17 -25.36 -4.55
N THR A 369 0.17 -25.79 -5.30
CA THR A 369 0.32 -26.69 -6.44
C THR A 369 -0.30 -26.07 -7.67
N ARG A 370 -0.02 -26.63 -8.85
CA ARG A 370 -0.66 -26.22 -10.10
C ARG A 370 -2.19 -26.37 -10.09
N GLU A 371 -2.73 -27.22 -9.21
CA GLU A 371 -4.15 -27.59 -9.18
C GLU A 371 -4.97 -26.76 -8.19
N TYR A 372 -4.31 -25.92 -7.36
CA TYR A 372 -5.01 -25.05 -6.42
C TYR A 372 -5.97 -24.14 -7.19
N ASP A 373 -7.24 -24.22 -6.79
CA ASP A 373 -8.35 -23.46 -7.36
C ASP A 373 -8.97 -22.53 -6.32
N PHE A 374 -10.09 -21.93 -6.65
CA PHE A 374 -10.82 -20.99 -5.79
C PHE A 374 -11.05 -21.50 -4.36
N TYR A 375 -11.43 -22.79 -4.22
CA TYR A 375 -11.77 -23.37 -2.91
C TYR A 375 -10.56 -23.57 -2.00
N GLU A 376 -9.41 -23.99 -2.54
CA GLU A 376 -8.17 -24.16 -1.80
C GLU A 376 -7.59 -22.79 -1.39
N LEU A 377 -7.83 -21.76 -2.19
CA LEU A 377 -7.39 -20.38 -1.91
C LEU A 377 -8.31 -19.64 -0.94
N LEU A 378 -9.52 -20.14 -0.69
CA LEU A 378 -10.52 -19.47 0.15
C LEU A 378 -10.01 -19.21 1.57
N LEU A 379 -9.52 -20.24 2.25
CA LEU A 379 -9.05 -20.14 3.64
C LEU A 379 -7.81 -19.24 3.78
N PRO A 380 -6.76 -19.35 2.95
CA PRO A 380 -5.65 -18.40 2.94
C PRO A 380 -6.09 -16.95 2.76
N GLN A 381 -7.02 -16.65 1.87
CA GLN A 381 -7.53 -15.31 1.63
C GLN A 381 -8.32 -14.76 2.82
N ILE A 382 -9.12 -15.59 3.49
CA ILE A 382 -9.83 -15.23 4.72
C ILE A 382 -8.82 -14.89 5.83
N LEU A 383 -7.83 -15.76 6.07
CA LEU A 383 -6.80 -15.53 7.09
C LEU A 383 -5.99 -14.27 6.81
N ARG A 384 -5.67 -14.02 5.54
CA ARG A 384 -5.02 -12.77 5.09
C ARG A 384 -5.86 -11.55 5.45
N GLY A 385 -7.16 -11.56 5.14
CA GLY A 385 -8.06 -10.44 5.43
C GLY A 385 -8.19 -10.16 6.93
N ILE A 386 -8.38 -11.21 7.75
CA ILE A 386 -8.43 -11.09 9.22
C ILE A 386 -7.10 -10.54 9.75
N GLY A 387 -5.99 -11.15 9.34
CA GLY A 387 -4.65 -10.80 9.79
C GLY A 387 -4.30 -9.35 9.49
N MET A 388 -4.56 -8.91 8.25
CA MET A 388 -4.27 -7.55 7.80
C MET A 388 -5.04 -6.50 8.60
N MET A 389 -6.35 -6.69 8.82
CA MET A 389 -7.17 -5.75 9.58
C MET A 389 -6.75 -5.69 11.05
N CYS A 390 -6.49 -6.85 11.67
CA CYS A 390 -6.04 -6.93 13.05
C CYS A 390 -4.63 -6.37 13.27
N ALA A 391 -3.77 -6.38 12.26
CA ALA A 391 -2.44 -5.78 12.33
C ALA A 391 -2.48 -4.27 12.06
N MET A 392 -3.08 -3.84 10.95
CA MET A 392 -2.96 -2.47 10.45
C MET A 392 -3.75 -1.46 11.29
N VAL A 393 -5.01 -1.75 11.65
CA VAL A 393 -5.88 -0.77 12.33
C VAL A 393 -5.35 -0.39 13.71
N PRO A 394 -4.98 -1.35 14.59
CA PRO A 394 -4.39 -0.99 15.87
C PRO A 394 -3.00 -0.35 15.75
N THR A 395 -2.19 -0.73 14.74
CA THR A 395 -0.88 -0.11 14.50
C THR A 395 -1.02 1.37 14.17
N ASN A 396 -1.98 1.74 13.28
CA ASN A 396 -2.29 3.14 12.97
C ASN A 396 -2.63 3.92 14.26
N ASN A 397 -3.41 3.30 15.13
CA ASN A 397 -3.85 3.93 16.38
C ASN A 397 -2.69 4.10 17.38
N ILE A 398 -1.85 3.07 17.58
CA ILE A 398 -0.68 3.16 18.46
C ILE A 398 0.28 4.24 17.98
N ALA A 399 0.54 4.32 16.68
CA ALA A 399 1.48 5.27 16.12
C ALA A 399 0.97 6.71 16.22
N LEU A 400 -0.24 6.99 15.73
CA LEU A 400 -0.69 8.36 15.52
C LEU A 400 -1.48 8.93 16.71
N ALA A 401 -2.25 8.09 17.44
CA ALA A 401 -3.06 8.57 18.58
C ALA A 401 -2.22 8.91 19.83
N THR A 402 -0.96 8.49 19.88
CA THR A 402 -0.05 8.80 21.00
C THR A 402 0.71 10.12 20.81
N LEU A 403 0.63 10.72 19.64
CA LEU A 403 1.27 12.00 19.32
C LEU A 403 0.44 13.20 19.75
N GLN A 404 1.11 14.35 19.88
CA GLN A 404 0.46 15.63 20.06
C GLN A 404 -0.23 16.06 18.75
N PRO A 405 -1.40 16.73 18.81
CA PRO A 405 -2.19 17.07 17.60
C PRO A 405 -1.44 17.93 16.57
N ASP A 406 -0.54 18.81 17.01
CA ASP A 406 0.29 19.66 16.16
C ASP A 406 1.29 18.87 15.31
N ARG A 407 1.77 17.72 15.81
CA ARG A 407 2.74 16.85 15.13
C ARG A 407 2.11 15.80 14.24
N VAL A 408 0.83 15.48 14.43
CA VAL A 408 0.14 14.40 13.69
C VAL A 408 0.19 14.61 12.18
N LYS A 409 0.15 15.86 11.70
CA LYS A 409 0.19 16.17 10.27
C LYS A 409 1.49 15.72 9.61
N ASN A 410 2.64 16.07 10.19
CA ASN A 410 3.94 15.62 9.69
C ASN A 410 4.16 14.11 9.91
N ALA A 411 3.78 13.62 11.08
CA ALA A 411 3.91 12.21 11.44
C ALA A 411 3.07 11.31 10.53
N SER A 412 1.88 11.73 10.09
CA SER A 412 1.05 10.95 9.16
C SER A 412 1.70 10.78 7.79
N GLY A 413 2.42 11.79 7.30
CA GLY A 413 3.23 11.70 6.08
C GLY A 413 4.33 10.65 6.23
N LEU A 414 5.14 10.73 7.28
CA LEU A 414 6.19 9.73 7.56
C LEU A 414 5.63 8.31 7.75
N PHE A 415 4.52 8.18 8.45
CA PHE A 415 3.87 6.90 8.69
C PHE A 415 3.41 6.22 7.40
N ASN A 416 2.82 7.00 6.48
CA ASN A 416 2.41 6.50 5.17
C ASN A 416 3.61 6.24 4.25
N LEU A 417 4.65 7.08 4.32
CA LEU A 417 5.92 6.83 3.62
C LEU A 417 6.51 5.48 4.02
N MET A 418 6.54 5.15 5.32
CA MET A 418 7.03 3.85 5.80
C MET A 418 6.26 2.67 5.18
N ARG A 419 4.93 2.77 5.05
CA ARG A 419 4.13 1.74 4.39
C ARG A 419 4.50 1.58 2.91
N ASN A 420 4.61 2.69 2.17
CA ASN A 420 4.92 2.64 0.74
C ASN A 420 6.35 2.13 0.49
N LEU A 421 7.35 2.60 1.26
CA LEU A 421 8.71 2.07 1.20
C LEU A 421 8.77 0.59 1.57
N GLY A 422 7.99 0.17 2.58
CA GLY A 422 7.84 -1.25 2.91
C GLY A 422 7.29 -2.06 1.75
N GLY A 423 6.33 -1.50 1.02
CA GLY A 423 5.80 -2.09 -0.21
C GLY A 423 6.85 -2.24 -1.29
N ALA A 424 7.58 -1.17 -1.62
CA ALA A 424 8.63 -1.18 -2.64
C ALA A 424 9.75 -2.18 -2.30
N VAL A 425 10.29 -2.12 -1.07
CA VAL A 425 11.30 -3.09 -0.60
C VAL A 425 10.74 -4.52 -0.63
N GLY A 426 9.49 -4.70 -0.20
CA GLY A 426 8.83 -6.00 -0.19
C GLY A 426 8.70 -6.60 -1.59
N LEU A 427 8.28 -5.80 -2.57
CA LEU A 427 8.18 -6.22 -3.97
C LEU A 427 9.54 -6.57 -4.56
N ALA A 428 10.56 -5.74 -4.31
CA ALA A 428 11.93 -5.99 -4.77
C ALA A 428 12.47 -7.33 -4.22
N VAL A 429 12.36 -7.54 -2.89
CA VAL A 429 12.81 -8.79 -2.25
C VAL A 429 12.01 -10.01 -2.72
N ILE A 430 10.70 -9.88 -2.89
CA ILE A 430 9.86 -10.99 -3.36
C ILE A 430 10.21 -11.36 -4.80
N ASN A 431 10.41 -10.38 -5.70
CA ASN A 431 10.82 -10.65 -7.07
C ASN A 431 12.17 -11.34 -7.14
N GLU A 432 13.15 -10.88 -6.35
CA GLU A 432 14.47 -11.53 -6.25
C GLU A 432 14.35 -12.98 -5.78
N VAL A 433 13.60 -13.21 -4.71
CA VAL A 433 13.36 -14.58 -4.20
C VAL A 433 12.65 -15.45 -5.24
N LEU A 434 11.66 -14.92 -5.95
CA LEU A 434 10.97 -15.68 -7.00
C LEU A 434 11.91 -16.05 -8.14
N ASN A 435 12.77 -15.14 -8.59
CA ASN A 435 13.73 -15.39 -9.64
C ASN A 435 14.77 -16.42 -9.19
N ASP A 436 15.49 -16.16 -8.10
CA ASP A 436 16.54 -17.05 -7.57
C ASP A 436 16.02 -18.45 -7.25
N ARG A 437 14.85 -18.55 -6.62
CA ARG A 437 14.28 -19.85 -6.27
C ARG A 437 13.76 -20.61 -7.47
N THR A 438 13.18 -19.91 -8.44
CA THR A 438 12.74 -20.53 -9.68
C THR A 438 13.93 -21.11 -10.44
N ASP A 439 15.04 -20.36 -10.58
CA ASP A 439 16.24 -20.81 -11.25
C ASP A 439 16.90 -21.98 -10.52
N LEU A 440 16.96 -21.92 -9.19
CA LEU A 440 17.44 -23.03 -8.38
C LEU A 440 16.59 -24.31 -8.60
N HIS A 441 15.27 -24.18 -8.63
CA HIS A 441 14.38 -25.30 -8.85
C HIS A 441 14.44 -25.80 -10.29
N ILE A 442 14.62 -24.93 -11.29
CA ILE A 442 14.87 -25.32 -12.70
C ILE A 442 16.12 -26.19 -12.75
N SER A 443 17.25 -25.74 -12.20
CA SER A 443 18.51 -26.50 -12.19
C SER A 443 18.32 -27.88 -11.54
N ARG A 444 17.71 -27.94 -10.34
CA ARG A 444 17.46 -29.20 -9.62
C ARG A 444 16.53 -30.16 -10.34
N LEU A 445 15.54 -29.65 -11.07
CA LEU A 445 14.61 -30.48 -11.84
C LEU A 445 15.26 -30.97 -13.12
N GLN A 446 16.05 -30.12 -13.80
CA GLN A 446 16.82 -30.49 -15.00
C GLN A 446 17.81 -31.61 -14.71
N ASP A 447 18.51 -31.58 -13.58
CA ASP A 447 19.42 -32.64 -13.14
C ASP A 447 18.72 -34.02 -13.00
N ARG A 448 17.40 -34.01 -12.77
CA ARG A 448 16.56 -35.23 -12.67
C ARG A 448 15.97 -35.68 -14.01
N VAL A 449 15.96 -34.81 -15.03
CA VAL A 449 15.45 -35.14 -16.37
C VAL A 449 16.57 -35.79 -17.19
N THR A 450 16.83 -37.05 -16.91
CA THR A 450 17.86 -37.85 -17.58
C THR A 450 17.23 -39.07 -18.27
N TRP A 451 17.92 -39.61 -19.24
CA TRP A 451 17.49 -40.86 -19.90
C TRP A 451 17.40 -42.07 -18.96
N GLY A 452 18.05 -42.01 -17.82
CA GLY A 452 17.94 -43.01 -16.76
C GLY A 452 16.69 -42.86 -15.87
N ASN A 453 15.96 -41.76 -15.96
CA ASN A 453 14.75 -41.50 -15.21
C ASN A 453 13.53 -41.99 -16.02
N THR A 454 12.94 -43.11 -15.62
CA THR A 454 11.80 -43.75 -16.30
C THR A 454 10.60 -42.81 -16.44
N MET A 455 10.29 -42.03 -15.40
CA MET A 455 9.18 -41.07 -15.42
C MET A 455 9.40 -39.93 -16.44
N ALA A 456 10.61 -39.43 -16.55
CA ALA A 456 10.95 -38.38 -17.53
C ALA A 456 10.83 -38.92 -18.96
N VAL A 457 11.34 -40.13 -19.19
CA VAL A 457 11.27 -40.80 -20.51
C VAL A 457 9.82 -41.16 -20.89
N GLU A 458 9.03 -41.67 -19.96
CA GLU A 458 7.60 -41.95 -20.20
C GLU A 458 6.83 -40.66 -20.51
N THR A 459 7.07 -39.58 -19.77
CA THR A 459 6.43 -38.30 -20.01
C THR A 459 6.81 -37.74 -21.39
N LEU A 460 8.09 -37.83 -21.77
CA LEU A 460 8.58 -37.43 -23.10
C LEU A 460 7.91 -38.23 -24.20
N ASN A 461 7.84 -39.57 -24.04
CA ASN A 461 7.19 -40.47 -25.00
C ASN A 461 5.70 -40.18 -25.14
N ASN A 462 5.01 -39.94 -24.03
CA ASN A 462 3.58 -39.56 -24.03
C ASN A 462 3.35 -38.25 -24.80
N PHE A 463 4.22 -37.25 -24.62
CA PHE A 463 4.15 -36.02 -25.41
C PHE A 463 4.45 -36.27 -26.88
N ALA A 464 5.49 -37.05 -27.22
CA ALA A 464 5.82 -37.38 -28.58
C ALA A 464 4.71 -38.12 -29.32
N GLN A 465 4.03 -39.07 -28.63
CA GLN A 465 2.86 -39.78 -29.18
C GLN A 465 1.69 -38.83 -29.47
N ARG A 466 1.40 -37.88 -28.57
CA ARG A 466 0.32 -36.91 -28.78
C ARG A 466 0.60 -35.92 -29.92
N LEU A 467 1.86 -35.73 -30.27
CA LEU A 467 2.31 -34.80 -31.30
C LEU A 467 2.65 -35.49 -32.63
N GLN A 468 2.39 -36.80 -32.75
CA GLN A 468 2.57 -37.56 -33.98
C GLN A 468 1.78 -36.91 -35.13
N GLY A 469 2.45 -36.61 -36.22
CA GLY A 469 1.84 -35.94 -37.37
C GLY A 469 1.94 -34.41 -37.43
N MET A 470 2.50 -33.76 -36.40
CA MET A 470 2.66 -32.30 -36.34
C MET A 470 4.10 -31.82 -36.64
N GLY A 471 4.91 -32.58 -37.39
CA GLY A 471 6.32 -32.27 -37.68
C GLY A 471 7.29 -33.10 -36.83
N ASP A 472 8.41 -32.52 -36.37
CA ASP A 472 9.35 -33.22 -35.48
C ASP A 472 8.74 -33.37 -34.07
N SER A 473 8.03 -34.48 -33.89
CA SER A 473 7.31 -34.80 -32.65
C SER A 473 8.26 -34.90 -31.45
N THR A 474 9.49 -35.32 -31.63
CA THR A 474 10.48 -35.47 -30.55
C THR A 474 10.97 -34.10 -30.06
N LEU A 475 11.30 -33.19 -30.96
CA LEU A 475 11.71 -31.82 -30.59
C LEU A 475 10.58 -31.05 -29.90
N MET A 476 9.35 -31.21 -30.43
CA MET A 476 8.17 -30.59 -29.82
C MET A 476 7.87 -31.18 -28.43
N ALA A 477 8.03 -32.49 -28.22
CA ALA A 477 7.89 -33.14 -26.93
C ALA A 477 8.94 -32.68 -25.93
N MET A 478 10.21 -32.51 -26.36
CA MET A 478 11.27 -31.95 -25.51
C MET A 478 10.94 -30.50 -25.08
N LYS A 479 10.42 -29.68 -25.99
CA LYS A 479 9.97 -28.32 -25.67
C LYS A 479 8.84 -28.31 -24.64
N GLN A 480 7.85 -29.20 -24.79
CA GLN A 480 6.77 -29.33 -23.81
C GLN A 480 7.27 -29.82 -22.46
N LEU A 481 8.22 -30.76 -22.42
CA LEU A 481 8.82 -31.23 -21.18
C LEU A 481 9.61 -30.10 -20.49
N SER A 482 10.39 -29.33 -21.24
CA SER A 482 11.09 -28.14 -20.72
C SER A 482 10.12 -27.11 -20.14
N GLN A 483 9.01 -26.81 -20.83
CA GLN A 483 7.97 -25.92 -20.33
C GLN A 483 7.31 -26.45 -19.03
N LEU A 484 7.12 -27.77 -18.94
CA LEU A 484 6.60 -28.40 -17.72
C LEU A 484 7.56 -28.22 -16.55
N VAL A 485 8.87 -28.42 -16.78
CA VAL A 485 9.92 -28.20 -15.77
C VAL A 485 9.92 -26.75 -15.29
N HIS A 486 9.93 -25.78 -16.21
CA HIS A 486 9.90 -24.36 -15.85
C HIS A 486 8.65 -23.98 -15.04
N ARG A 487 7.48 -24.47 -15.49
CA ARG A 487 6.23 -24.20 -14.76
C ARG A 487 6.23 -24.82 -13.36
N GLN A 488 6.74 -26.05 -13.21
CA GLN A 488 6.82 -26.70 -11.90
C GLN A 488 7.83 -25.99 -10.98
N ALA A 489 8.96 -25.56 -11.52
CA ALA A 489 9.95 -24.75 -10.81
C ALA A 489 9.35 -23.42 -10.31
N ALA A 490 8.60 -22.73 -11.16
CA ALA A 490 7.91 -21.50 -10.79
C ALA A 490 6.90 -21.74 -9.64
N VAL A 491 6.10 -22.82 -9.68
CA VAL A 491 5.20 -23.19 -8.57
C VAL A 491 5.96 -23.36 -7.26
N MET A 492 7.10 -24.04 -7.30
CA MET A 492 7.97 -24.21 -6.11
C MET A 492 8.55 -22.88 -5.64
N GLY A 493 8.95 -21.99 -6.57
CA GLY A 493 9.42 -20.64 -6.26
C GLY A 493 8.34 -19.80 -5.55
N TYR A 494 7.08 -19.88 -6.01
CA TYR A 494 5.95 -19.25 -5.31
C TYR A 494 5.76 -19.78 -3.90
N GLY A 495 5.87 -21.12 -3.70
CA GLY A 495 5.82 -21.74 -2.38
C GLY A 495 6.90 -21.21 -1.44
N ASP A 496 8.15 -21.08 -1.93
CA ASP A 496 9.27 -20.54 -1.17
C ASP A 496 9.05 -19.06 -0.79
N ALA A 497 8.50 -18.25 -1.68
CA ALA A 497 8.17 -16.85 -1.40
C ALA A 497 7.09 -16.73 -0.30
N PHE A 498 6.04 -17.55 -0.35
CA PHE A 498 5.03 -17.58 0.71
C PHE A 498 5.60 -18.07 2.04
N PHE A 499 6.51 -19.05 2.02
CA PHE A 499 7.19 -19.52 3.22
C PHE A 499 8.05 -18.43 3.86
N MET A 500 8.84 -17.70 3.07
CA MET A 500 9.64 -16.57 3.52
C MET A 500 8.77 -15.49 4.18
N LEU A 501 7.65 -15.12 3.54
CA LEU A 501 6.70 -14.17 4.10
C LEU A 501 6.11 -14.68 5.42
N SER A 502 5.76 -15.94 5.51
CA SER A 502 5.24 -16.54 6.75
C SER A 502 6.24 -16.40 7.90
N LEU A 503 7.52 -16.79 7.69
CA LEU A 503 8.58 -16.65 8.71
C LEU A 503 8.80 -15.20 9.10
N PHE A 504 8.80 -14.29 8.13
CA PHE A 504 8.95 -12.86 8.38
C PHE A 504 7.86 -12.34 9.32
N TYR A 505 6.58 -12.70 9.09
CA TYR A 505 5.48 -12.24 9.93
C TYR A 505 5.43 -12.90 11.31
N VAL A 506 5.87 -14.15 11.43
CA VAL A 506 6.07 -14.78 12.75
C VAL A 506 7.15 -14.02 13.54
N ALA A 507 8.30 -13.74 12.92
CA ALA A 507 9.36 -12.96 13.55
C ALA A 507 8.89 -11.54 13.91
N LEU A 508 8.14 -10.90 13.02
CA LEU A 508 7.57 -9.57 13.24
C LEU A 508 6.63 -9.52 14.45
N SER A 509 5.89 -10.60 14.72
CA SER A 509 4.99 -10.66 15.89
C SER A 509 5.72 -10.44 17.20
N LEU A 510 7.01 -10.76 17.28
CA LEU A 510 7.87 -10.51 18.45
C LEU A 510 8.16 -9.01 18.64
N LEU A 511 8.16 -8.22 17.58
CA LEU A 511 8.38 -6.77 17.67
C LEU A 511 7.28 -6.06 18.46
N VAL A 512 6.10 -6.65 18.55
CA VAL A 512 4.97 -6.12 19.34
C VAL A 512 5.31 -6.02 20.82
N LEU A 513 6.26 -6.82 21.33
CA LEU A 513 6.73 -6.75 22.72
C LEU A 513 7.41 -5.41 23.05
N PHE A 514 7.94 -4.71 22.06
CA PHE A 514 8.57 -3.40 22.24
C PHE A 514 7.58 -2.22 22.25
N VAL A 515 6.30 -2.46 21.95
CA VAL A 515 5.25 -1.44 21.99
C VAL A 515 4.91 -1.13 23.45
N ASN A 516 4.96 0.13 23.85
CA ASN A 516 4.47 0.56 25.15
C ASN A 516 2.93 0.50 25.19
N LYS A 517 2.36 0.13 26.34
CA LYS A 517 0.91 0.13 26.52
C LYS A 517 0.36 1.54 26.22
N PRO A 518 -0.48 1.73 25.20
CA PRO A 518 -1.09 3.02 24.95
C PRO A 518 -2.01 3.39 26.11
N PRO A 519 -2.22 4.68 26.40
CA PRO A 519 -3.20 5.11 27.39
C PRO A 519 -4.57 4.52 27.03
N SER A 520 -5.27 3.96 28.02
CA SER A 520 -6.55 3.27 27.79
C SER A 520 -7.56 4.22 27.14
N MET A 521 -8.22 3.78 26.06
CA MET A 521 -9.30 4.54 25.41
C MET A 521 -10.52 4.77 26.32
N ALA A 522 -10.61 4.02 27.42
CA ALA A 522 -11.71 4.08 28.39
C ALA A 522 -11.53 5.15 29.49
N ALA A 523 -10.35 5.78 29.62
CA ALA A 523 -10.08 6.75 30.67
C ALA A 523 -10.38 8.20 30.23
N GLY A 524 -11.60 8.46 29.82
CA GLY A 524 -12.17 9.79 29.64
C GLY A 524 -13.12 10.19 30.76
N GLY A 525 -12.93 9.67 31.99
CA GLY A 525 -13.76 10.01 33.12
C GLY A 525 -13.10 9.62 34.44
N GLY A 526 -12.53 10.60 35.14
CA GLY A 526 -12.13 10.46 36.54
C GLY A 526 -10.67 10.06 36.73
N ASP A 527 -9.85 11.05 37.03
CA ASP A 527 -9.00 11.16 38.20
C ASP A 527 -8.07 12.37 37.99
N ALA A 528 -8.63 13.54 38.31
CA ALA A 528 -7.82 14.68 38.69
C ALA A 528 -7.80 14.67 40.23
N HIS A 529 -6.71 14.18 40.81
CA HIS A 529 -6.30 14.52 42.16
C HIS A 529 -4.92 15.16 42.09
#